data_4099200d1471dea741c169e9856e840e
#
_entry.id   4099200d1471dea741c169e9856e840e
#
_cell.length_a   1.000
_cell.length_b   1.000
_cell.length_c   1.000
_cell.angle_alpha   90.00
_cell.angle_beta   90.00
_cell.angle_gamma   90.00
#
_symmetry.space_group_name_H-M   'P 1'
#
loop_
_entity.id
_entity.type
_entity.pdbx_description
1 polymer ?
#
loop_
_entity_poly.entity_id
_entity_poly.type
_entity_poly.pdbx_seq_one_letter_code
_entity_poly.pdbx_strand_id
1 'polypeptide(L)'
;MLAAPLGSSGRYRKLQISFGPPTLLFELVINYEDGTCTTVHSDNNWKYDFSPVTFNCIYGGEDYDARREQKGWNQIGFDDSHWRPVVIQEAPKGILRPQMAAPVKIMERYDIQKVTKLNADQVASASVSTKRTVDLSAFVLDMGQNLAGFPEITVRGKRGQKVTLIVAEALTEEGACNQRQTGRQHYYEYTLKGEGDETWHPRFSYYGFRYIQVEGAVLKGQKNPQKLPVLKNIQSCFVYNSARKVSTFESSNRIFNACLLYTSRCV
;
A
#
# COMPACT_ATOMS: atom_id res chain seq x y z
N MET A 1 10.71 -3.30 10.94
CA MET A 1 9.42 -2.70 11.34
C MET A 1 9.69 -1.24 11.64
N LEU A 2 9.29 -0.35 10.76
CA LEU A 2 9.46 1.09 10.96
C LEU A 2 8.53 1.51 12.11
N ALA A 3 9.11 2.06 13.18
CA ALA A 3 8.32 2.72 14.20
C ALA A 3 7.62 3.91 13.54
N ALA A 4 6.30 3.87 13.46
CA ALA A 4 5.56 5.03 12.99
C ALA A 4 5.87 6.20 13.93
N PRO A 5 6.26 7.38 13.41
CA PRO A 5 6.42 8.55 14.24
C PRO A 5 5.12 8.77 15.01
N LEU A 6 5.22 9.19 16.26
CA LEU A 6 4.11 9.51 17.16
C LEU A 6 3.35 10.75 16.63
N GLY A 7 2.71 10.61 15.46
CA GLY A 7 1.98 11.68 14.81
C GLY A 7 0.56 11.82 15.33
N SER A 8 0.03 13.04 15.32
CA SER A 8 -1.30 13.44 15.76
C SER A 8 -2.46 12.96 14.88
N SER A 9 -2.22 12.06 13.91
CA SER A 9 -3.16 11.74 12.82
C SER A 9 -4.31 10.82 13.20
N GLY A 10 -4.41 10.33 14.44
CA GLY A 10 -5.47 9.38 14.86
C GLY A 10 -5.31 7.96 14.30
N ARG A 11 -4.35 7.73 13.40
CA ARG A 11 -4.04 6.42 12.83
C ARG A 11 -3.54 5.44 13.88
N TYR A 12 -3.62 4.15 13.55
CA TYR A 12 -3.20 3.07 14.42
C TYR A 12 -1.76 3.25 14.89
N ARG A 13 -1.59 3.31 16.21
CA ARG A 13 -0.30 3.31 16.89
C ARG A 13 -0.08 1.94 17.48
N LYS A 14 0.45 1.00 16.73
CA LYS A 14 0.87 -0.24 17.34
C LYS A 14 2.25 -0.05 17.91
N LEU A 15 2.32 -0.19 19.23
CA LEU A 15 3.52 -0.36 20.04
C LEU A 15 4.39 0.89 20.17
N GLN A 16 4.41 1.42 21.34
CA GLN A 16 5.48 2.30 21.87
C GLN A 16 6.84 1.58 21.95
N ILE A 17 6.93 0.35 21.39
CA ILE A 17 8.14 -0.44 21.41
C ILE A 17 8.81 -0.28 20.06
N SER A 18 9.86 0.53 20.01
CA SER A 18 10.83 0.55 18.94
C SER A 18 12.00 -0.36 19.32
N PHE A 19 12.36 -1.29 18.46
CA PHE A 19 13.56 -2.11 18.62
C PHE A 19 14.82 -1.40 18.15
N GLY A 20 14.79 -0.07 18.04
CA GLY A 20 15.88 0.75 17.55
C GLY A 20 15.63 1.31 16.15
N PRO A 21 16.63 1.97 15.55
CA PRO A 21 16.55 2.48 14.19
C PRO A 21 16.43 1.34 13.19
N PRO A 22 15.78 1.58 12.04
CA PRO A 22 15.75 0.61 10.95
C PRO A 22 17.17 0.26 10.50
N THR A 23 17.49 -1.03 10.45
CA THR A 23 18.79 -1.54 10.03
C THR A 23 18.64 -2.43 8.82
N LEU A 24 19.62 -2.40 7.92
CA LEU A 24 19.74 -3.26 6.77
C LEU A 24 20.98 -4.14 6.89
N LEU A 25 20.81 -5.44 6.71
CA LEU A 25 21.88 -6.37 6.46
C LEU A 25 21.65 -6.97 5.07
N PHE A 26 22.61 -6.79 4.18
CA PHE A 26 22.51 -7.22 2.80
C PHE A 26 23.73 -8.04 2.41
N GLU A 27 23.49 -9.16 1.73
CA GLU A 27 24.51 -9.97 1.09
C GLU A 27 24.00 -10.43 -0.27
N LEU A 28 24.78 -10.25 -1.31
CA LEU A 28 24.53 -10.74 -2.65
C LEU A 28 25.72 -11.59 -3.10
N VAL A 29 25.47 -12.86 -3.38
CA VAL A 29 26.43 -13.81 -3.93
C VAL A 29 26.15 -13.99 -5.41
N ILE A 30 27.10 -13.65 -6.26
CA ILE A 30 27.02 -13.78 -7.72
C ILE A 30 27.95 -14.91 -8.14
N ASN A 31 27.38 -16.00 -8.63
CA ASN A 31 28.13 -17.11 -9.21
C ASN A 31 28.16 -16.95 -10.73
N TYR A 32 29.35 -16.91 -11.31
CA TYR A 32 29.56 -16.81 -12.73
C TYR A 32 29.66 -18.20 -13.39
N GLU A 33 29.43 -18.26 -14.69
CA GLU A 33 29.49 -19.51 -15.46
C GLU A 33 30.88 -20.13 -15.51
N ASP A 34 31.93 -19.31 -15.34
CA ASP A 34 33.31 -19.75 -15.27
C ASP A 34 33.70 -20.36 -13.92
N GLY A 35 32.74 -20.46 -12.99
CA GLY A 35 32.93 -21.00 -11.64
C GLY A 35 33.48 -19.97 -10.62
N THR A 36 33.74 -18.74 -11.02
CA THR A 36 34.14 -17.67 -10.08
C THR A 36 32.92 -17.16 -9.30
N CYS A 37 33.18 -16.50 -8.17
CA CYS A 37 32.13 -15.96 -7.31
C CYS A 37 32.52 -14.56 -6.82
N THR A 38 31.56 -13.65 -6.82
CA THR A 38 31.69 -12.32 -6.21
C THR A 38 30.63 -12.15 -5.14
N THR A 39 31.03 -11.62 -3.98
CA THR A 39 30.09 -11.30 -2.90
C THR A 39 30.08 -9.80 -2.62
N VAL A 40 28.91 -9.21 -2.58
CA VAL A 40 28.66 -7.82 -2.21
C VAL A 40 27.95 -7.78 -0.87
N HIS A 41 28.52 -7.07 0.10
CA HIS A 41 27.93 -6.88 1.43
C HIS A 41 27.53 -5.42 1.65
N SER A 42 26.53 -5.20 2.53
CA SER A 42 26.32 -3.87 3.09
C SER A 42 27.48 -3.51 4.01
N ASP A 43 28.10 -2.35 3.79
CA ASP A 43 29.24 -1.86 4.52
C ASP A 43 29.16 -0.34 4.80
N ASN A 44 30.22 0.25 5.31
CA ASN A 44 30.29 1.68 5.63
C ASN A 44 30.39 2.60 4.40
N ASN A 45 30.58 2.06 3.20
CA ASN A 45 30.57 2.83 1.96
C ASN A 45 29.15 3.09 1.44
N TRP A 46 28.16 2.42 1.99
CA TRP A 46 26.77 2.61 1.62
C TRP A 46 26.27 3.97 2.08
N LYS A 47 25.30 4.48 1.33
CA LYS A 47 24.65 5.74 1.60
C LYS A 47 23.12 5.55 1.63
N TYR A 48 22.44 6.48 2.26
CA TYR A 48 20.99 6.49 2.31
C TYR A 48 20.42 7.87 2.09
N ASP A 49 19.18 7.93 1.64
CA ASP A 49 18.35 9.12 1.66
C ASP A 49 16.88 8.76 1.98
N PHE A 50 16.08 9.76 2.27
CA PHE A 50 14.67 9.57 2.60
C PHE A 50 13.85 9.20 1.37
N SER A 51 13.04 8.15 1.51
CA SER A 51 12.15 7.68 0.46
C SER A 51 10.92 8.59 0.30
N PRO A 52 10.18 8.45 -0.81
CA PRO A 52 8.85 9.05 -0.99
C PRO A 52 7.81 8.60 0.04
N VAL A 53 8.01 7.47 0.71
CA VAL A 53 7.14 6.97 1.77
C VAL A 53 7.35 7.82 3.02
N THR A 54 6.39 8.67 3.35
CA THR A 54 6.46 9.61 4.48
C THR A 54 5.83 9.07 5.76
N PHE A 55 4.96 8.10 5.63
CA PHE A 55 4.37 7.32 6.71
C PHE A 55 4.16 5.89 6.24
N ASN A 56 4.46 4.92 7.10
CA ASN A 56 4.11 3.53 6.90
C ASN A 56 3.82 2.84 8.23
N CYS A 57 2.73 2.14 8.29
CA CYS A 57 2.38 1.26 9.39
C CYS A 57 1.49 0.14 8.86
N ILE A 58 1.81 -1.12 9.19
CA ILE A 58 1.03 -2.28 8.74
C ILE A 58 -0.45 -2.20 9.09
N TYR A 59 -0.80 -1.48 10.17
CA TYR A 59 -2.20 -1.27 10.60
C TYR A 59 -2.73 0.13 10.32
N GLY A 60 -1.90 1.06 9.89
CA GLY A 60 -2.26 2.46 9.67
C GLY A 60 -2.30 2.88 8.20
N GLY A 61 -1.78 2.05 7.31
CA GLY A 61 -1.66 2.35 5.89
C GLY A 61 -0.34 3.02 5.53
N GLU A 62 -0.34 3.77 4.43
CA GLU A 62 0.87 4.37 3.86
C GLU A 62 0.59 5.75 3.29
N ASP A 63 1.49 6.71 3.52
CA ASP A 63 1.52 8.00 2.83
C ASP A 63 2.72 8.04 1.90
N TYR A 64 2.47 8.40 0.66
CA TYR A 64 3.47 8.51 -0.38
C TYR A 64 3.48 9.91 -0.99
N ASP A 65 4.63 10.56 -0.99
CA ASP A 65 4.82 11.85 -1.62
C ASP A 65 5.68 11.70 -2.88
N ALA A 66 5.03 11.59 -4.04
CA ALA A 66 5.71 11.39 -5.32
C ALA A 66 6.65 12.55 -5.71
N ARG A 67 6.51 13.72 -5.08
CA ARG A 67 7.42 14.86 -5.31
C ARG A 67 8.84 14.61 -4.79
N ARG A 68 9.00 13.58 -3.92
CA ARG A 68 10.28 13.14 -3.33
C ARG A 68 10.95 12.02 -4.10
N GLU A 69 10.32 11.53 -5.18
CA GLU A 69 10.94 10.52 -6.02
C GLU A 69 12.26 11.04 -6.61
N GLN A 70 13.32 10.28 -6.45
CA GLN A 70 14.62 10.53 -7.06
C GLN A 70 14.71 9.71 -8.34
N LYS A 71 14.51 10.37 -9.48
CA LYS A 71 14.50 9.70 -10.78
C LYS A 71 15.88 9.10 -11.07
N GLY A 72 15.89 7.80 -11.39
CA GLY A 72 17.11 7.09 -11.76
C GLY A 72 17.98 6.62 -10.59
N TRP A 73 17.49 6.70 -9.33
CA TRP A 73 18.24 6.27 -8.14
C TRP A 73 18.74 4.81 -8.20
N ASN A 74 18.11 3.98 -9.00
CA ASN A 74 18.46 2.57 -9.23
C ASN A 74 19.15 2.34 -10.58
N GLN A 75 19.71 3.38 -11.21
CA GLN A 75 20.43 3.29 -12.46
C GLN A 75 21.93 3.51 -12.24
N ILE A 76 22.72 2.88 -13.09
CA ILE A 76 24.17 3.11 -13.11
C ILE A 76 24.45 4.58 -13.42
N GLY A 77 25.36 5.20 -12.66
CA GLY A 77 25.75 6.60 -12.83
C GLY A 77 24.82 7.60 -12.15
N PHE A 78 23.89 7.14 -11.30
CA PHE A 78 23.12 8.07 -10.46
C PHE A 78 24.04 8.85 -9.53
N ASP A 79 23.86 10.17 -9.46
CA ASP A 79 24.61 11.04 -8.54
C ASP A 79 24.02 10.95 -7.13
N ASP A 80 24.66 10.19 -6.27
CA ASP A 80 24.34 10.02 -4.85
C ASP A 80 25.21 10.89 -3.94
N SER A 81 25.90 11.91 -4.47
CA SER A 81 26.81 12.77 -3.71
C SER A 81 26.13 13.46 -2.51
N HIS A 82 24.85 13.75 -2.63
CA HIS A 82 24.03 14.38 -1.59
C HIS A 82 23.43 13.38 -0.56
N TRP A 83 23.57 12.07 -0.80
CA TRP A 83 23.11 11.05 0.13
C TRP A 83 24.01 10.99 1.36
N ARG A 84 23.44 10.60 2.47
CA ARG A 84 24.13 10.52 3.77
C ARG A 84 24.84 9.20 3.94
N PRO A 85 26.02 9.17 4.58
CA PRO A 85 26.68 7.92 4.92
C PRO A 85 25.85 7.14 5.94
N VAL A 86 25.86 5.81 5.82
CA VAL A 86 25.22 4.93 6.80
C VAL A 86 25.98 4.95 8.12
N VAL A 87 25.27 4.55 9.19
CA VAL A 87 25.86 4.32 10.52
C VAL A 87 25.91 2.82 10.75
N ILE A 88 27.11 2.30 11.00
CA ILE A 88 27.30 0.88 11.33
C ILE A 88 26.71 0.60 12.70
N GLN A 89 25.89 -0.44 12.78
CA GLN A 89 25.32 -0.96 14.03
C GLN A 89 25.88 -2.35 14.31
N GLU A 90 25.85 -2.75 15.57
CA GLU A 90 26.15 -4.13 15.93
C GLU A 90 25.16 -5.07 15.20
N ALA A 91 25.69 -6.11 14.57
CA ALA A 91 24.88 -7.07 13.84
C ALA A 91 23.90 -7.79 14.77
N PRO A 92 22.66 -8.04 14.31
CA PRO A 92 21.72 -8.84 15.09
C PRO A 92 22.28 -10.25 15.28
N LYS A 93 22.08 -10.80 16.47
CA LYS A 93 22.43 -12.20 16.75
C LYS A 93 21.52 -13.12 15.92
N GLY A 94 22.10 -14.03 15.16
CA GLY A 94 21.35 -14.98 14.35
C GLY A 94 22.13 -15.45 13.12
N ILE A 95 21.49 -16.31 12.35
CA ILE A 95 22.01 -16.85 11.10
C ILE A 95 21.12 -16.34 9.96
N LEU A 96 21.72 -15.75 8.94
CA LEU A 96 21.02 -15.40 7.71
C LEU A 96 20.56 -16.68 7.02
N ARG A 97 19.29 -16.72 6.65
CA ARG A 97 18.70 -17.82 5.89
C ARG A 97 17.85 -17.27 4.77
N PRO A 98 17.83 -17.93 3.60
CA PRO A 98 16.91 -17.54 2.54
C PRO A 98 15.47 -17.74 2.99
N GLN A 99 14.57 -16.96 2.42
CA GLN A 99 13.14 -17.15 2.62
C GLN A 99 12.72 -18.51 2.07
N MET A 100 12.18 -19.38 2.94
CA MET A 100 11.72 -20.73 2.54
C MET A 100 10.28 -20.70 1.99
N ALA A 101 9.44 -19.81 2.47
CA ALA A 101 8.07 -19.67 1.98
C ALA A 101 8.04 -18.92 0.65
N ALA A 102 7.17 -19.34 -0.26
CA ALA A 102 6.94 -18.59 -1.50
C ALA A 102 6.46 -17.15 -1.18
N PRO A 103 6.90 -16.14 -1.93
CA PRO A 103 6.55 -14.76 -1.63
C PRO A 103 5.06 -14.49 -1.88
N VAL A 104 4.50 -13.55 -1.12
CA VAL A 104 3.20 -12.95 -1.42
C VAL A 104 3.35 -12.06 -2.66
N LYS A 105 2.46 -12.24 -3.63
CA LYS A 105 2.46 -11.50 -4.90
C LYS A 105 1.06 -11.01 -5.22
N ILE A 106 0.94 -10.03 -6.12
CA ILE A 106 -0.34 -9.71 -6.76
C ILE A 106 -0.70 -10.88 -7.67
N MET A 107 -1.76 -11.59 -7.32
CA MET A 107 -2.20 -12.79 -8.05
C MET A 107 -3.39 -12.50 -8.96
N GLU A 108 -4.26 -11.59 -8.54
CA GLU A 108 -5.47 -11.23 -9.29
C GLU A 108 -5.72 -9.73 -9.17
N ARG A 109 -6.44 -9.16 -10.14
CA ARG A 109 -6.90 -7.77 -10.11
C ARG A 109 -8.41 -7.73 -10.35
N TYR A 110 -9.10 -6.89 -9.61
CA TYR A 110 -10.54 -6.71 -9.70
C TYR A 110 -10.88 -5.27 -10.05
N ASP A 111 -11.79 -5.11 -11.01
CA ASP A 111 -12.31 -3.84 -11.44
C ASP A 111 -13.52 -3.41 -10.58
N ILE A 112 -13.85 -2.13 -10.66
CA ILE A 112 -15.02 -1.55 -9.99
C ILE A 112 -16.30 -2.19 -10.51
N GLN A 113 -17.15 -2.65 -9.57
CA GLN A 113 -18.50 -3.18 -9.88
C GLN A 113 -19.57 -2.10 -9.72
N LYS A 114 -19.42 -1.21 -8.74
CA LYS A 114 -20.37 -0.14 -8.47
C LYS A 114 -19.69 1.10 -7.92
N VAL A 115 -20.20 2.27 -8.30
CA VAL A 115 -19.78 3.58 -7.78
C VAL A 115 -20.95 4.23 -7.06
N THR A 116 -20.72 4.70 -5.84
CA THR A 116 -21.70 5.47 -5.06
C THR A 116 -21.07 6.80 -4.66
N LYS A 117 -21.65 7.91 -5.08
CA LYS A 117 -21.20 9.24 -4.66
C LYS A 117 -21.70 9.51 -3.24
N LEU A 118 -20.83 10.05 -2.39
CA LEU A 118 -21.17 10.44 -1.02
C LEU A 118 -21.47 11.94 -0.95
N ASN A 119 -22.40 12.31 -0.06
CA ASN A 119 -22.60 13.69 0.38
C ASN A 119 -21.77 13.98 1.66
N ALA A 120 -21.82 15.21 2.13
CA ALA A 120 -21.06 15.67 3.29
C ALA A 120 -21.38 14.89 4.57
N ASP A 121 -22.65 14.63 4.84
CA ASP A 121 -23.09 13.93 6.05
C ASP A 121 -22.63 12.47 6.02
N GLN A 122 -22.69 11.83 4.87
CA GLN A 122 -22.21 10.47 4.67
C GLN A 122 -20.68 10.38 4.88
N VAL A 123 -19.92 11.36 4.39
CA VAL A 123 -18.47 11.43 4.65
C VAL A 123 -18.20 11.63 6.14
N ALA A 124 -18.99 12.48 6.81
CA ALA A 124 -18.86 12.70 8.25
C ALA A 124 -19.21 11.46 9.08
N SER A 125 -20.09 10.57 8.59
CA SER A 125 -20.46 9.31 9.26
C SER A 125 -19.35 8.24 9.15
N ALA A 126 -18.42 8.41 8.19
CA ALA A 126 -17.30 7.50 8.05
C ALA A 126 -16.51 7.43 9.35
N SER A 127 -16.14 6.23 9.77
CA SER A 127 -15.36 6.00 10.99
C SER A 127 -13.95 6.62 10.95
N VAL A 128 -13.55 7.09 9.78
CA VAL A 128 -12.30 7.79 9.54
C VAL A 128 -12.59 9.28 9.48
N SER A 129 -12.59 9.93 10.65
CA SER A 129 -12.58 11.39 10.71
C SER A 129 -11.17 11.88 10.34
N THR A 130 -10.89 11.98 9.05
CA THR A 130 -9.85 12.93 8.65
C THR A 130 -10.45 14.31 8.96
N LYS A 131 -9.75 15.16 9.70
CA LYS A 131 -10.16 16.56 9.94
C LYS A 131 -10.09 17.38 8.63
N ARG A 132 -10.55 16.79 7.53
CA ARG A 132 -10.53 17.41 6.22
C ARG A 132 -11.87 18.07 5.98
N THR A 133 -11.79 19.29 5.54
CA THR A 133 -12.95 20.09 5.14
C THR A 133 -13.80 19.33 4.13
N VAL A 134 -15.09 19.29 4.41
CA VAL A 134 -16.15 18.49 3.78
C VAL A 134 -16.42 18.89 2.31
N ASP A 135 -15.67 19.81 1.73
CA ASP A 135 -15.86 20.33 0.37
C ASP A 135 -15.24 19.47 -0.75
N LEU A 136 -14.61 18.35 -0.41
CA LEU A 136 -13.96 17.49 -1.39
C LEU A 136 -14.91 16.41 -1.90
N SER A 137 -14.89 16.18 -3.22
CA SER A 137 -15.59 15.06 -3.83
C SER A 137 -15.18 13.75 -3.15
N ALA A 138 -16.17 12.96 -2.72
CA ALA A 138 -15.98 11.64 -2.14
C ALA A 138 -16.93 10.64 -2.79
N PHE A 139 -16.47 9.41 -2.97
CA PHE A 139 -17.27 8.31 -3.48
C PHE A 139 -16.76 6.97 -2.96
N VAL A 140 -17.66 5.99 -2.87
CA VAL A 140 -17.36 4.61 -2.52
C VAL A 140 -17.41 3.76 -3.78
N LEU A 141 -16.40 2.94 -3.94
CA LEU A 141 -16.28 1.91 -4.97
C LEU A 141 -16.52 0.55 -4.31
N ASP A 142 -17.50 -0.21 -4.83
CA ASP A 142 -17.67 -1.63 -4.50
C ASP A 142 -16.86 -2.46 -5.51
N MET A 143 -15.90 -3.21 -5.03
CA MET A 143 -15.04 -4.08 -5.84
C MET A 143 -15.67 -5.47 -6.06
N GLY A 144 -16.88 -5.71 -5.51
CA GLY A 144 -17.65 -6.93 -5.71
C GLY A 144 -17.27 -8.09 -4.78
N GLN A 145 -16.03 -8.14 -4.31
CA GLN A 145 -15.51 -9.22 -3.49
C GLN A 145 -14.64 -8.69 -2.36
N ASN A 146 -14.76 -9.29 -1.17
CA ASN A 146 -13.80 -9.08 -0.08
C ASN A 146 -12.49 -9.82 -0.39
N LEU A 147 -11.36 -9.16 -0.22
CA LEU A 147 -10.05 -9.69 -0.53
C LEU A 147 -8.97 -9.09 0.38
N ALA A 148 -7.86 -9.81 0.55
CA ALA A 148 -6.66 -9.29 1.19
C ALA A 148 -5.76 -8.65 0.13
N GLY A 149 -5.50 -7.34 0.23
CA GLY A 149 -4.75 -6.64 -0.80
C GLY A 149 -4.65 -5.14 -0.62
N PHE A 150 -4.50 -4.45 -1.72
CA PHE A 150 -4.42 -2.99 -1.76
C PHE A 150 -4.98 -2.43 -3.06
N PRO A 151 -5.42 -1.15 -3.07
CA PRO A 151 -5.80 -0.46 -4.30
C PRO A 151 -4.57 -0.04 -5.11
N GLU A 152 -4.65 -0.20 -6.43
CA GLU A 152 -3.75 0.41 -7.41
C GLU A 152 -4.50 1.50 -8.16
N ILE A 153 -3.95 2.70 -8.23
CA ILE A 153 -4.56 3.85 -8.90
C ILE A 153 -3.70 4.34 -10.06
N THR A 154 -4.36 4.85 -11.11
CA THR A 154 -3.74 5.73 -12.10
C THR A 154 -4.46 7.07 -12.02
N VAL A 155 -3.73 8.13 -11.71
CA VAL A 155 -4.29 9.45 -11.42
C VAL A 155 -3.53 10.54 -12.18
N ARG A 156 -4.25 11.59 -12.58
CA ARG A 156 -3.68 12.81 -13.19
C ARG A 156 -4.15 14.03 -12.42
N GLY A 157 -3.24 14.90 -12.07
CA GLY A 157 -3.55 16.15 -11.38
C GLY A 157 -2.35 17.10 -11.32
N LYS A 158 -2.47 18.11 -10.49
CA LYS A 158 -1.41 19.10 -10.27
C LYS A 158 -0.46 18.66 -9.16
N ARG A 159 0.78 19.13 -9.23
CA ARG A 159 1.79 18.90 -8.19
C ARG A 159 1.27 19.31 -6.81
N GLY A 160 1.42 18.40 -5.85
CA GLY A 160 1.03 18.59 -4.46
C GLY A 160 -0.44 18.31 -4.14
N GLN A 161 -1.29 18.05 -5.14
CA GLN A 161 -2.63 17.54 -4.87
C GLN A 161 -2.58 16.15 -4.28
N LYS A 162 -3.60 15.81 -3.48
CA LYS A 162 -3.64 14.57 -2.71
C LYS A 162 -4.89 13.75 -3.02
N VAL A 163 -4.71 12.45 -3.08
CA VAL A 163 -5.80 11.45 -3.15
C VAL A 163 -5.72 10.58 -1.92
N THR A 164 -6.83 10.41 -1.23
CA THR A 164 -6.94 9.52 -0.07
C THR A 164 -7.81 8.32 -0.42
N LEU A 165 -7.33 7.14 -0.07
CA LEU A 165 -8.01 5.86 -0.28
C LEU A 165 -8.24 5.23 1.09
N ILE A 166 -9.51 5.09 1.47
CA ILE A 166 -9.96 4.45 2.72
C ILE A 166 -10.55 3.11 2.34
N VAL A 167 -10.00 2.03 2.85
CA VAL A 167 -10.46 0.67 2.53
C VAL A 167 -11.24 0.07 3.69
N ALA A 168 -12.30 -0.70 3.40
CA ALA A 168 -13.12 -1.34 4.43
C ALA A 168 -13.80 -2.61 3.89
N GLU A 169 -14.11 -3.53 4.81
CA GLU A 169 -14.88 -4.74 4.51
C GLU A 169 -16.40 -4.50 4.50
N ALA A 170 -16.83 -3.46 5.22
CA ALA A 170 -18.25 -3.11 5.36
C ALA A 170 -18.46 -1.60 5.20
N LEU A 171 -19.72 -1.22 4.98
CA LEU A 171 -20.18 0.17 4.96
C LEU A 171 -20.93 0.53 6.24
N THR A 172 -21.01 1.81 6.55
CA THR A 172 -21.95 2.36 7.52
C THR A 172 -23.38 2.31 6.97
N GLU A 173 -24.37 2.57 7.80
CA GLU A 173 -25.76 2.67 7.35
C GLU A 173 -25.95 3.77 6.29
N GLU A 174 -25.16 4.83 6.38
CA GLU A 174 -25.14 5.95 5.43
C GLU A 174 -24.35 5.66 4.16
N GLY A 175 -23.67 4.51 4.08
CA GLY A 175 -22.96 4.03 2.88
C GLY A 175 -21.48 4.44 2.79
N ALA A 176 -20.88 5.02 3.82
CA ALA A 176 -19.46 5.29 3.90
C ALA A 176 -18.64 4.06 4.37
N CYS A 177 -17.35 4.04 4.11
CA CYS A 177 -16.48 2.97 4.59
C CYS A 177 -16.46 2.88 6.12
N ASN A 178 -16.74 1.70 6.66
CA ASN A 178 -16.82 1.42 8.09
C ASN A 178 -15.57 0.68 8.58
N GLN A 179 -14.76 1.35 9.40
CA GLN A 179 -13.56 0.77 10.03
C GLN A 179 -13.70 0.62 11.55
N ARG A 180 -14.91 0.73 12.12
CA ARG A 180 -15.11 0.70 13.58
C ARG A 180 -14.62 -0.61 14.21
N GLN A 181 -14.72 -1.71 13.49
CA GLN A 181 -14.34 -3.04 13.99
C GLN A 181 -12.87 -3.42 13.71
N THR A 182 -12.14 -2.62 12.93
CA THR A 182 -10.75 -2.89 12.58
C THR A 182 -9.73 -2.19 13.50
N GLY A 183 -10.20 -1.60 14.59
CA GLY A 183 -9.39 -0.97 15.63
C GLY A 183 -9.26 0.54 15.46
N ARG A 184 -8.36 1.00 14.64
CA ARG A 184 -8.13 2.42 14.37
C ARG A 184 -8.12 2.70 12.88
N GLN A 185 -8.15 3.99 12.55
CA GLN A 185 -8.13 4.47 11.18
C GLN A 185 -6.89 3.97 10.44
N HIS A 186 -7.11 3.40 9.26
CA HIS A 186 -6.08 3.15 8.27
C HIS A 186 -6.54 3.67 6.92
N TYR A 187 -5.63 4.23 6.16
CA TYR A 187 -5.88 4.75 4.83
C TYR A 187 -4.55 4.94 4.10
N TYR A 188 -4.63 5.12 2.81
CA TYR A 188 -3.51 5.43 1.95
C TYR A 188 -3.64 6.86 1.44
N GLU A 189 -2.55 7.61 1.43
CA GLU A 189 -2.51 8.96 0.88
C GLU A 189 -1.42 9.06 -0.19
N TYR A 190 -1.81 9.48 -1.38
CA TYR A 190 -0.90 9.74 -2.48
C TYR A 190 -0.84 11.23 -2.79
N THR A 191 0.35 11.83 -2.69
CA THR A 191 0.60 13.22 -3.10
C THR A 191 1.24 13.22 -4.47
N LEU A 192 0.55 13.84 -5.45
CA LEU A 192 0.96 13.85 -6.85
C LEU A 192 2.23 14.69 -7.07
N LYS A 193 3.10 14.23 -7.97
CA LYS A 193 4.21 15.03 -8.51
C LYS A 193 3.77 15.97 -9.63
N GLY A 194 2.67 15.69 -10.32
CA GLY A 194 2.06 16.56 -11.34
C GLY A 194 2.65 16.35 -12.75
N GLU A 195 3.22 15.20 -13.04
CA GLU A 195 3.91 14.90 -14.30
C GLU A 195 3.12 13.91 -15.18
N GLY A 196 1.89 14.26 -15.53
CA GLY A 196 1.06 13.42 -16.41
C GLY A 196 0.21 12.40 -15.66
N ASP A 197 0.11 11.17 -16.19
CA ASP A 197 -0.57 10.05 -15.55
C ASP A 197 0.41 9.35 -14.60
N GLU A 198 0.03 9.25 -13.33
CA GLU A 198 0.83 8.68 -12.28
C GLU A 198 0.16 7.40 -11.78
N THR A 199 0.87 6.28 -11.81
CA THR A 199 0.38 4.99 -11.30
C THR A 199 1.08 4.65 -10.00
N TRP A 200 0.28 4.30 -8.98
CA TRP A 200 0.79 4.02 -7.65
C TRP A 200 -0.06 2.99 -6.92
N HIS A 201 0.58 2.23 -6.06
CA HIS A 201 -0.04 1.39 -5.02
C HIS A 201 0.83 1.39 -3.76
N PRO A 202 0.27 1.11 -2.56
CA PRO A 202 1.08 0.97 -1.33
C PRO A 202 2.07 -0.18 -1.46
N ARG A 203 3.24 -0.02 -0.82
CA ARG A 203 4.36 -0.97 -0.96
C ARG A 203 4.55 -1.88 0.24
N PHE A 204 4.20 -1.39 1.45
CA PHE A 204 4.55 -2.06 2.70
C PHE A 204 3.36 -2.39 3.58
N SER A 205 2.14 -2.22 3.08
CA SER A 205 0.92 -2.58 3.79
C SER A 205 -0.14 -3.10 2.84
N TYR A 206 -0.94 -4.05 3.31
CA TYR A 206 -2.15 -4.54 2.64
C TYR A 206 -3.23 -4.78 3.70
N TYR A 207 -4.49 -4.86 3.26
CA TYR A 207 -5.64 -4.93 4.15
C TYR A 207 -6.71 -5.85 3.59
N GLY A 208 -7.61 -6.35 4.47
CA GLY A 208 -8.87 -6.96 4.05
C GLY A 208 -9.86 -5.87 3.67
N PHE A 209 -10.43 -5.91 2.46
CA PHE A 209 -11.44 -4.96 2.02
C PHE A 209 -12.25 -5.45 0.84
N ARG A 210 -13.46 -4.90 0.74
CA ARG A 210 -14.32 -4.96 -0.44
C ARG A 210 -14.58 -3.57 -1.01
N TYR A 211 -14.59 -2.55 -0.15
CA TYR A 211 -14.96 -1.19 -0.51
C TYR A 211 -13.76 -0.26 -0.42
N ILE A 212 -13.69 0.69 -1.35
CA ILE A 212 -12.69 1.76 -1.37
C ILE A 212 -13.43 3.09 -1.38
N GLN A 213 -13.33 3.87 -0.30
CA GLN A 213 -13.75 5.25 -0.30
C GLN A 213 -12.61 6.11 -0.80
N VAL A 214 -12.88 6.91 -1.82
CA VAL A 214 -11.92 7.83 -2.42
C VAL A 214 -12.31 9.25 -2.05
N GLU A 215 -11.35 10.01 -1.56
CA GLU A 215 -11.50 11.42 -1.23
C GLU A 215 -10.44 12.26 -1.95
N GLY A 216 -10.81 13.47 -2.33
CA GLY A 216 -9.89 14.43 -2.95
C GLY A 216 -9.62 14.18 -4.43
N ALA A 217 -10.45 13.39 -5.11
CA ALA A 217 -10.37 13.14 -6.55
C ALA A 217 -11.77 13.03 -7.18
N VAL A 218 -11.82 13.04 -8.51
CA VAL A 218 -13.00 12.71 -9.31
C VAL A 218 -12.69 11.56 -10.27
N LEU A 219 -13.70 10.78 -10.64
CA LEU A 219 -13.54 9.76 -11.67
C LEU A 219 -13.47 10.38 -13.06
N LYS A 220 -12.77 9.72 -13.97
CA LYS A 220 -12.71 10.10 -15.39
C LYS A 220 -14.12 10.26 -15.96
N GLY A 221 -14.35 11.40 -16.63
CA GLY A 221 -15.64 11.74 -17.25
C GLY A 221 -16.63 12.46 -16.32
N GLN A 222 -16.35 12.63 -15.03
CA GLN A 222 -17.19 13.41 -14.12
C GLN A 222 -16.90 14.91 -14.23
N LYS A 223 -17.92 15.73 -13.90
CA LYS A 223 -17.75 17.19 -13.76
C LYS A 223 -16.72 17.48 -12.66
N ASN A 224 -15.77 18.39 -12.94
CA ASN A 224 -14.66 18.72 -12.05
C ASN A 224 -14.47 20.24 -11.90
N PRO A 225 -15.43 20.97 -11.33
CA PRO A 225 -15.33 22.42 -11.17
C PRO A 225 -14.20 22.85 -10.23
N GLN A 226 -13.87 22.00 -9.26
CA GLN A 226 -12.82 22.24 -8.25
C GLN A 226 -11.40 21.90 -8.77
N LYS A 227 -11.29 21.40 -10.01
CA LYS A 227 -10.01 21.00 -10.63
C LYS A 227 -9.21 19.99 -9.76
N LEU A 228 -9.93 19.06 -9.14
CA LEU A 228 -9.35 17.95 -8.36
C LEU A 228 -8.58 17.00 -9.28
N PRO A 229 -7.70 16.15 -8.73
CA PRO A 229 -7.12 15.02 -9.43
C PRO A 229 -8.19 14.16 -10.10
N VAL A 230 -7.89 13.66 -11.28
CA VAL A 230 -8.77 12.76 -12.04
C VAL A 230 -8.23 11.33 -11.95
N LEU A 231 -8.98 10.45 -11.31
CA LEU A 231 -8.71 9.02 -11.35
C LEU A 231 -9.03 8.48 -12.75
N LYS A 232 -8.00 8.03 -13.43
CA LYS A 232 -8.06 7.38 -14.75
C LYS A 232 -8.43 5.92 -14.64
N ASN A 233 -7.85 5.26 -13.63
CA ASN A 233 -8.09 3.86 -13.31
C ASN A 233 -7.93 3.62 -11.81
N ILE A 234 -8.65 2.64 -11.28
CA ILE A 234 -8.46 2.08 -9.94
C ILE A 234 -8.89 0.62 -9.96
N GLN A 235 -8.03 -0.24 -9.41
CA GLN A 235 -8.24 -1.68 -9.29
C GLN A 235 -7.89 -2.15 -7.89
N SER A 236 -8.51 -3.22 -7.42
CA SER A 236 -8.06 -3.95 -6.24
C SER A 236 -7.08 -5.02 -6.64
N CYS A 237 -5.89 -4.96 -6.06
CA CYS A 237 -4.86 -5.99 -6.21
C CYS A 237 -5.01 -7.01 -5.10
N PHE A 238 -5.44 -8.22 -5.44
CA PHE A 238 -5.54 -9.34 -4.50
C PHE A 238 -4.18 -9.99 -4.34
N VAL A 239 -3.70 -10.09 -3.11
CA VAL A 239 -2.38 -10.64 -2.80
C VAL A 239 -2.51 -11.90 -1.95
N TYR A 240 -1.78 -12.93 -2.35
CA TYR A 240 -1.64 -14.16 -1.57
C TYR A 240 -0.32 -14.87 -1.92
N ASN A 241 -0.04 -15.93 -1.18
CA ASN A 241 1.18 -16.72 -1.35
C ASN A 241 1.25 -17.31 -2.77
N SER A 242 2.38 -17.13 -3.44
CA SER A 242 2.61 -17.63 -4.81
C SER A 242 3.09 -19.08 -4.89
N ALA A 243 2.87 -19.88 -3.84
CA ALA A 243 3.20 -21.29 -3.84
C ALA A 243 2.46 -22.04 -4.97
N ARG A 244 3.14 -23.02 -5.54
CA ARG A 244 2.56 -23.86 -6.57
C ARG A 244 1.38 -24.65 -6.02
N LYS A 245 0.25 -24.65 -6.74
CA LYS A 245 -0.86 -25.55 -6.43
C LYS A 245 -0.42 -27.01 -6.65
N VAL A 246 -0.46 -27.81 -5.60
CA VAL A 246 0.01 -29.22 -5.61
C VAL A 246 -1.13 -30.22 -5.53
N SER A 247 -2.36 -29.77 -5.25
CA SER A 247 -3.53 -30.63 -5.15
C SER A 247 -4.79 -29.92 -5.63
N THR A 248 -5.82 -30.69 -5.93
CA THR A 248 -7.17 -30.22 -6.24
C THR A 248 -8.15 -30.99 -5.34
N PHE A 249 -9.20 -30.29 -4.92
CA PHE A 249 -10.30 -30.89 -4.19
C PHE A 249 -11.59 -30.61 -4.94
N GLU A 250 -12.39 -31.63 -5.12
CA GLU A 250 -13.73 -31.53 -5.68
C GLU A 250 -14.68 -32.47 -4.94
N SER A 251 -15.86 -32.02 -4.63
CA SER A 251 -16.92 -32.81 -4.00
C SER A 251 -18.24 -32.62 -4.76
N SER A 252 -19.19 -33.51 -4.50
CA SER A 252 -20.56 -33.39 -5.01
C SER A 252 -21.32 -32.20 -4.42
N ASN A 253 -20.83 -31.62 -3.31
CA ASN A 253 -21.45 -30.47 -2.66
C ASN A 253 -20.81 -29.17 -3.13
N ARG A 254 -21.58 -28.38 -3.92
CA ARG A 254 -21.14 -27.09 -4.46
C ARG A 254 -20.75 -26.08 -3.37
N ILE A 255 -21.41 -26.11 -2.21
CA ILE A 255 -21.09 -25.18 -1.11
C ILE A 255 -19.72 -25.49 -0.53
N PHE A 256 -19.38 -26.78 -0.33
CA PHE A 256 -18.04 -27.16 0.15
C PHE A 256 -16.95 -26.76 -0.84
N ASN A 257 -17.17 -26.94 -2.14
CA ASN A 257 -16.23 -26.52 -3.16
C ASN A 257 -16.01 -25.00 -3.12
N ALA A 258 -17.09 -24.22 -3.01
CA ALA A 258 -17.02 -22.76 -2.92
C ALA A 258 -16.34 -22.29 -1.61
N CYS A 259 -16.67 -22.90 -0.47
CA CYS A 259 -16.06 -22.57 0.82
C CYS A 259 -14.56 -22.87 0.83
N LEU A 260 -14.12 -24.00 0.28
CA LEU A 260 -12.71 -24.34 0.22
C LEU A 260 -11.92 -23.36 -0.64
N LEU A 261 -12.46 -22.99 -1.82
CA LEU A 261 -11.84 -21.98 -2.68
C LEU A 261 -11.74 -20.61 -2.01
N TYR A 262 -12.79 -20.21 -1.29
CA TYR A 262 -12.81 -18.94 -0.54
C TYR A 262 -11.77 -18.95 0.59
N THR A 263 -11.76 -19.97 1.44
CA THR A 263 -10.86 -20.04 2.60
C THR A 263 -9.41 -20.27 2.21
N SER A 264 -9.13 -21.04 1.16
CA SER A 264 -7.75 -21.29 0.71
C SER A 264 -7.08 -20.11 0.02
N ARG A 265 -7.88 -19.11 -0.40
CA ARG A 265 -7.36 -17.86 -1.00
C ARG A 265 -7.12 -16.76 0.05
N CYS A 266 -7.64 -16.91 1.24
CA CYS A 266 -7.51 -15.93 2.33
C CYS A 266 -6.37 -16.24 3.32
N VAL A 267 -5.61 -17.31 3.11
CA VAL A 267 -4.51 -17.75 3.99
C VAL A 267 -3.15 -17.50 3.33
#